data_770199d0ca82adfe17fbf3ec4d202cdd
#
_entry.id   770199d0ca82adfe17fbf3ec4d202cdd
#
_cell.length_a   1.000
_cell.length_b   1.000
_cell.length_c   1.000
_cell.angle_alpha   90.00
_cell.angle_beta   90.00
_cell.angle_gamma   90.00
#
_symmetry.space_group_name_H-M   'P 1'
#
loop_
_entity.id
_entity.type
_entity.pdbx_description
1 polymer ?
#
loop_
_entity_poly.entity_id
_entity_poly.type
_entity_poly.pdbx_seq_one_letter_code
_entity_poly.pdbx_strand_id
1 'polypeptide(L)'
;LILGTLCAMALAIPTLSSCEHKDLCFDHDVHAPKYDFRVVATYEQEWEINPGDNSVWEGEEEWPERFGMTYNELRPEVPKGLRMHVFSESGVSDMINMPAKGDVVGLRPGNHQLLFYNNDTEYILFDDMYSYASAKATTRTRTRSTYMGNPFKGNASRSEPTVNMPDMLYGNYNEKYTSQRTTEEVVMPVTMHPLVFKYLVRYEFSKGLEYVG
;
A
#
# COMPACT_ATOMS: atom_id res chain seq x y z
N LEU A 1 -86.33 9.94 -5.86
CA LEU A 1 -85.30 10.75 -6.60
C LEU A 1 -84.10 11.21 -5.72
N ILE A 2 -84.08 10.86 -4.43
CA ILE A 2 -83.04 11.32 -3.48
C ILE A 2 -82.06 10.17 -3.12
N LEU A 3 -82.36 8.94 -3.52
CA LEU A 3 -81.50 7.80 -3.18
C LEU A 3 -80.36 7.53 -4.23
N GLY A 4 -80.45 8.15 -5.39
CA GLY A 4 -79.43 7.96 -6.47
C GLY A 4 -78.25 8.86 -6.37
N THR A 5 -78.31 9.94 -5.62
CA THR A 5 -77.20 10.97 -5.56
C THR A 5 -76.21 10.71 -4.47
N LEU A 6 -76.50 9.86 -3.50
CA LEU A 6 -75.56 9.51 -2.42
C LEU A 6 -74.54 8.39 -2.78
N CYS A 7 -74.91 7.59 -3.80
CA CYS A 7 -73.98 6.50 -4.23
C CYS A 7 -72.88 6.96 -5.18
N ALA A 8 -73.02 8.12 -5.81
CA ALA A 8 -72.00 8.65 -6.74
C ALA A 8 -70.90 9.41 -6.05
N MET A 9 -71.03 9.78 -4.78
CA MET A 9 -69.98 10.50 -4.02
C MET A 9 -69.01 9.60 -3.22
N ALA A 10 -69.31 8.29 -3.14
CA ALA A 10 -68.49 7.36 -2.37
C ALA A 10 -67.45 6.66 -3.18
N LEU A 11 -67.33 6.92 -4.50
CA LEU A 11 -66.37 6.25 -5.40
C LEU A 11 -65.23 7.15 -5.88
N ALA A 12 -65.11 8.36 -5.33
CA ALA A 12 -64.08 9.34 -5.77
C ALA A 12 -62.92 9.55 -4.80
N ILE A 13 -62.76 8.67 -3.82
CA ILE A 13 -61.66 8.78 -2.87
C ILE A 13 -60.97 7.42 -2.74
N PRO A 14 -60.16 7.02 -3.71
CA PRO A 14 -58.85 6.54 -3.39
C PRO A 14 -57.87 6.64 -4.56
N THR A 15 -57.39 7.77 -4.89
CA THR A 15 -56.18 7.85 -5.74
C THR A 15 -55.31 9.04 -5.33
N LEU A 16 -55.29 9.38 -4.06
CA LEU A 16 -54.15 10.05 -3.49
C LEU A 16 -53.25 8.96 -2.88
N SER A 17 -52.83 8.03 -3.73
CA SER A 17 -51.64 7.26 -3.48
C SER A 17 -50.52 8.28 -3.34
N SER A 18 -50.19 8.57 -2.09
CA SER A 18 -48.99 9.27 -1.69
C SER A 18 -47.86 8.71 -2.54
N CYS A 19 -47.30 9.52 -3.42
CA CYS A 19 -45.93 9.28 -3.87
C CYS A 19 -45.10 9.25 -2.61
N GLU A 20 -44.70 8.06 -2.17
CA GLU A 20 -43.58 7.96 -1.24
C GLU A 20 -42.45 8.79 -1.87
N HIS A 21 -42.20 9.94 -1.25
CA HIS A 21 -40.97 10.67 -1.55
C HIS A 21 -39.84 9.71 -1.17
N LYS A 22 -39.31 9.01 -2.16
CA LYS A 22 -37.99 8.44 -2.00
C LYS A 22 -37.08 9.60 -1.67
N ASP A 23 -36.54 9.56 -0.46
CA ASP A 23 -35.50 10.51 -0.07
C ASP A 23 -34.49 10.59 -1.21
N LEU A 24 -34.31 11.79 -1.75
CA LEU A 24 -33.29 12.03 -2.76
C LEU A 24 -31.96 11.65 -2.14
N CYS A 25 -31.32 10.66 -2.69
CA CYS A 25 -29.99 10.28 -2.27
C CYS A 25 -29.05 11.45 -2.61
N PHE A 26 -28.64 12.20 -1.59
CA PHE A 26 -27.71 13.31 -1.75
C PHE A 26 -26.26 12.84 -1.94
N ASP A 27 -25.97 11.59 -1.58
CA ASP A 27 -24.67 10.98 -1.76
C ASP A 27 -24.73 9.92 -2.87
N HIS A 28 -24.59 10.38 -4.12
CA HIS A 28 -24.51 9.49 -5.28
C HIS A 28 -23.30 8.57 -5.25
N ASP A 29 -22.30 8.89 -4.44
CA ASP A 29 -21.06 8.13 -4.35
C ASP A 29 -21.28 6.79 -3.63
N VAL A 30 -22.19 6.75 -2.67
CA VAL A 30 -22.55 5.51 -1.95
C VAL A 30 -23.27 4.50 -2.85
N HIS A 31 -24.03 4.99 -3.85
CA HIS A 31 -24.84 4.16 -4.75
C HIS A 31 -24.23 3.97 -6.14
N ALA A 32 -23.06 4.55 -6.40
CA ALA A 32 -22.36 4.32 -7.66
C ALA A 32 -22.00 2.83 -7.79
N PRO A 33 -22.24 2.21 -8.96
CA PRO A 33 -21.87 0.82 -9.16
C PRO A 33 -20.37 0.66 -8.99
N LYS A 34 -19.96 -0.41 -8.31
CA LYS A 34 -18.58 -0.85 -8.24
C LYS A 34 -18.46 -2.21 -8.90
N TYR A 35 -17.37 -2.46 -9.56
CA TYR A 35 -17.07 -3.75 -10.18
C TYR A 35 -15.89 -4.37 -9.45
N ASP A 36 -16.13 -5.59 -9.01
CA ASP A 36 -15.19 -6.32 -8.18
C ASP A 36 -14.12 -6.98 -9.03
N PHE A 37 -12.92 -7.02 -8.48
CA PHE A 37 -11.82 -7.82 -8.97
C PHE A 37 -10.97 -8.30 -7.79
N ARG A 38 -10.26 -9.39 -7.99
CA ARG A 38 -9.40 -9.99 -6.97
C ARG A 38 -7.95 -9.57 -7.17
N VAL A 39 -7.39 -8.89 -6.19
CA VAL A 39 -5.95 -8.63 -6.09
C VAL A 39 -5.28 -9.87 -5.47
N VAL A 40 -4.22 -10.37 -6.11
CA VAL A 40 -3.38 -11.45 -5.59
C VAL A 40 -1.95 -10.96 -5.55
N ALA A 41 -1.46 -10.65 -4.35
CA ALA A 41 -0.13 -10.11 -4.16
C ALA A 41 0.90 -11.18 -3.78
N THR A 42 2.07 -11.10 -4.40
CA THR A 42 3.28 -11.86 -4.08
C THR A 42 4.42 -10.89 -3.80
N TYR A 43 5.43 -11.31 -3.03
CA TYR A 43 6.53 -10.45 -2.61
C TYR A 43 7.86 -11.05 -3.04
N GLU A 44 8.69 -10.24 -3.68
CA GLU A 44 10.07 -10.60 -3.94
C GLU A 44 10.89 -10.44 -2.67
N GLN A 45 11.47 -11.55 -2.21
CA GLN A 45 12.27 -11.59 -0.97
C GLN A 45 13.69 -12.09 -1.23
N GLU A 46 14.13 -12.06 -2.47
CA GLU A 46 15.44 -12.55 -2.84
C GLU A 46 16.51 -11.49 -2.66
N TRP A 47 17.69 -11.92 -2.26
CA TRP A 47 18.87 -11.08 -2.20
C TRP A 47 19.57 -11.09 -3.55
N GLU A 48 19.91 -9.91 -4.04
CA GLU A 48 20.86 -9.81 -5.14
C GLU A 48 22.26 -10.08 -4.59
N ILE A 49 22.89 -11.08 -5.15
CA ILE A 49 24.31 -11.39 -4.89
C ILE A 49 25.14 -10.54 -5.83
N ASN A 50 26.23 -9.95 -5.31
CA ASN A 50 27.17 -9.26 -6.17
C ASN A 50 27.69 -10.24 -7.23
N PRO A 51 27.38 -10.02 -8.52
CA PRO A 51 27.73 -10.96 -9.59
C PRO A 51 29.24 -11.16 -9.78
N GLY A 52 30.09 -10.38 -9.07
CA GLY A 52 31.54 -10.54 -9.11
C GLY A 52 32.11 -11.58 -8.14
N ASP A 53 31.31 -12.11 -7.20
CA ASP A 53 31.80 -13.07 -6.22
C ASP A 53 30.81 -14.24 -6.05
N ASN A 54 30.76 -15.08 -7.06
CA ASN A 54 29.93 -16.28 -7.06
C ASN A 54 30.38 -17.35 -6.04
N SER A 55 31.56 -17.21 -5.45
CA SER A 55 32.11 -18.19 -4.50
C SER A 55 31.46 -18.15 -3.12
N VAL A 56 30.64 -17.13 -2.85
CA VAL A 56 30.09 -16.84 -1.52
C VAL A 56 28.80 -17.61 -1.24
N TRP A 57 28.15 -18.15 -2.27
CA TRP A 57 26.76 -18.60 -2.20
C TRP A 57 26.55 -20.11 -2.37
N GLU A 58 27.58 -20.90 -2.30
CA GLU A 58 27.45 -22.35 -2.44
C GLU A 58 26.82 -23.03 -1.21
N GLY A 59 25.91 -22.38 -0.52
CA GLY A 59 25.09 -22.99 0.51
C GLY A 59 24.68 -22.04 1.63
N GLU A 60 23.40 -21.98 1.91
CA GLU A 60 22.84 -21.31 3.07
C GLU A 60 23.45 -21.81 4.40
N GLU A 61 24.02 -22.98 4.40
CA GLU A 61 24.64 -23.65 5.54
C GLU A 61 25.90 -22.91 6.05
N GLU A 62 26.66 -22.24 5.18
CA GLU A 62 27.86 -21.51 5.55
C GLU A 62 27.61 -20.10 6.09
N TRP A 63 26.39 -19.59 5.98
CA TRP A 63 26.03 -18.24 6.40
C TRP A 63 26.31 -17.94 7.87
N PRO A 64 25.94 -18.81 8.84
CA PRO A 64 26.19 -18.54 10.25
C PRO A 64 27.66 -18.40 10.58
N GLU A 65 28.52 -19.24 9.99
CA GLU A 65 29.97 -19.17 10.20
C GLU A 65 30.60 -17.91 9.57
N ARG A 66 30.09 -17.54 8.40
CA ARG A 66 30.66 -16.47 7.61
C ARG A 66 30.16 -15.08 8.00
N PHE A 67 28.89 -14.96 8.34
CA PHE A 67 28.23 -13.68 8.62
C PHE A 67 27.66 -13.56 10.04
N GLY A 68 27.74 -14.61 10.85
CA GLY A 68 27.23 -14.61 12.23
C GLY A 68 25.71 -14.65 12.33
N MET A 69 25.01 -14.88 11.22
CA MET A 69 23.55 -14.96 11.14
C MET A 69 23.14 -15.84 9.96
N THR A 70 21.90 -16.35 10.00
CA THR A 70 21.36 -17.17 8.92
C THR A 70 20.83 -16.29 7.78
N TYR A 71 20.70 -16.85 6.59
CA TYR A 71 20.07 -16.20 5.45
C TYR A 71 18.65 -15.75 5.77
N ASN A 72 17.88 -16.58 6.47
CA ASN A 72 16.50 -16.28 6.84
C ASN A 72 16.37 -15.09 7.82
N GLU A 73 17.36 -14.87 8.70
CA GLU A 73 17.37 -13.70 9.60
C GLU A 73 17.60 -12.38 8.86
N LEU A 74 18.27 -12.44 7.73
CA LEU A 74 18.49 -11.26 6.86
C LEU A 74 17.36 -11.04 5.87
N ARG A 75 16.64 -12.10 5.54
CA ARG A 75 15.57 -12.04 4.54
C ARG A 75 14.52 -11.02 4.95
N PRO A 76 14.07 -10.16 4.03
CA PRO A 76 12.98 -9.24 4.32
C PRO A 76 11.70 -9.98 4.70
N GLU A 77 11.06 -9.55 5.78
CA GLU A 77 9.77 -10.10 6.18
C GLU A 77 8.67 -9.71 5.17
N VAL A 78 7.71 -10.61 4.96
CA VAL A 78 6.49 -10.27 4.22
C VAL A 78 5.70 -9.26 5.05
N PRO A 79 5.25 -8.16 4.45
CA PRO A 79 4.43 -7.15 5.12
C PRO A 79 3.15 -7.73 5.73
N LYS A 80 2.61 -7.06 6.72
CA LYS A 80 1.36 -7.47 7.39
C LYS A 80 0.13 -7.01 6.63
N GLY A 81 0.26 -5.97 5.82
CA GLY A 81 -0.84 -5.40 5.07
C GLY A 81 -0.40 -4.72 3.78
N LEU A 82 -1.33 -4.65 2.86
CA LEU A 82 -1.19 -4.04 1.56
C LEU A 82 -2.18 -2.87 1.43
N ARG A 83 -1.76 -1.81 0.79
CA ARG A 83 -2.60 -0.68 0.41
C ARG A 83 -2.60 -0.53 -1.10
N MET A 84 -3.78 -0.36 -1.66
CA MET A 84 -3.97 0.08 -3.03
C MET A 84 -4.45 1.53 -3.01
N HIS A 85 -3.68 2.43 -3.58
CA HIS A 85 -4.09 3.81 -3.82
C HIS A 85 -4.60 3.92 -5.24
N VAL A 86 -5.80 4.45 -5.38
CA VAL A 86 -6.54 4.54 -6.64
C VAL A 86 -6.59 6.00 -7.08
N PHE A 87 -6.11 6.29 -8.27
CA PHE A 87 -6.23 7.60 -8.92
C PHE A 87 -7.16 7.45 -10.12
N SER A 88 -8.33 8.03 -10.02
CA SER A 88 -9.33 7.99 -11.09
C SER A 88 -9.21 9.18 -12.03
N GLU A 89 -9.52 9.01 -13.30
CA GLU A 89 -9.58 10.12 -14.26
C GLU A 89 -10.56 11.22 -13.86
N SER A 90 -11.57 10.89 -13.04
CA SER A 90 -12.50 11.86 -12.46
C SER A 90 -11.88 12.77 -11.39
N GLY A 91 -10.60 12.57 -11.04
CA GLY A 91 -9.91 13.30 -9.97
C GLY A 91 -10.21 12.80 -8.56
N VAL A 92 -11.01 11.76 -8.42
CA VAL A 92 -11.27 11.12 -7.12
C VAL A 92 -10.13 10.17 -6.83
N SER A 93 -9.51 10.34 -5.67
CA SER A 93 -8.50 9.43 -5.12
C SER A 93 -9.13 8.63 -3.99
N ASP A 94 -8.86 7.32 -3.95
CA ASP A 94 -9.34 6.43 -2.91
C ASP A 94 -8.19 5.55 -2.40
N MET A 95 -8.29 5.08 -1.16
CA MET A 95 -7.29 4.22 -0.53
C MET A 95 -7.96 2.98 0.04
N ILE A 96 -7.58 1.83 -0.44
CA ILE A 96 -8.12 0.54 -0.02
C ILE A 96 -7.02 -0.25 0.68
N ASN A 97 -7.25 -0.56 1.96
CA ASN A 97 -6.38 -1.44 2.73
C ASN A 97 -6.88 -2.87 2.63
N MET A 98 -5.96 -3.80 2.52
CA MET A 98 -6.23 -5.22 2.40
C MET A 98 -5.14 -6.06 3.08
N PRO A 99 -5.39 -7.36 3.35
CA PRO A 99 -4.36 -8.27 3.80
C PRO A 99 -3.16 -8.32 2.83
N ALA A 100 -1.98 -8.67 3.32
CA ALA A 100 -0.76 -8.71 2.51
C ALA A 100 -0.91 -9.53 1.21
N LYS A 101 -1.69 -10.61 1.23
CA LYS A 101 -1.92 -11.46 0.06
C LYS A 101 -2.91 -10.89 -0.96
N GLY A 102 -3.50 -9.73 -0.66
CA GLY A 102 -4.57 -9.15 -1.47
C GLY A 102 -5.96 -9.56 -0.99
N ASP A 103 -6.97 -9.04 -1.66
CA ASP A 103 -8.39 -9.28 -1.38
C ASP A 103 -9.24 -8.98 -2.61
N VAL A 104 -10.55 -9.19 -2.49
CA VAL A 104 -11.53 -8.72 -3.47
C VAL A 104 -11.84 -7.25 -3.19
N VAL A 105 -11.72 -6.43 -4.20
CA VAL A 105 -11.94 -4.98 -4.12
C VAL A 105 -12.83 -4.51 -5.25
N GLY A 106 -13.70 -3.54 -4.98
CA GLY A 106 -14.58 -2.96 -5.96
C GLY A 106 -14.18 -1.54 -6.33
N LEU A 107 -14.03 -1.25 -7.61
CA LEU A 107 -13.80 0.08 -8.14
C LEU A 107 -14.98 0.57 -8.97
N ARG A 108 -15.17 1.90 -8.97
CA ARG A 108 -16.12 2.56 -9.87
C ARG A 108 -15.76 2.28 -11.32
N PRO A 109 -16.74 2.28 -12.25
CA PRO A 109 -16.43 2.15 -13.67
C PRO A 109 -15.54 3.29 -14.16
N GLY A 110 -14.64 2.98 -15.09
CA GLY A 110 -13.73 3.95 -15.68
C GLY A 110 -12.26 3.55 -15.61
N ASN A 111 -11.40 4.46 -16.01
CA ASN A 111 -9.96 4.25 -16.01
C ASN A 111 -9.35 4.72 -14.70
N HIS A 112 -8.42 3.92 -14.19
CA HIS A 112 -7.72 4.15 -12.95
C HIS A 112 -6.22 3.90 -13.13
N GLN A 113 -5.43 4.64 -12.36
CA GLN A 113 -4.04 4.33 -12.09
C GLN A 113 -3.96 3.79 -10.67
N LEU A 114 -3.30 2.68 -10.49
CA LEU A 114 -3.24 1.97 -9.21
C LEU A 114 -1.80 1.96 -8.72
N LEU A 115 -1.60 2.31 -7.45
CA LEU A 115 -0.33 2.23 -6.77
C LEU A 115 -0.48 1.30 -5.57
N PHE A 116 0.35 0.27 -5.53
CA PHE A 116 0.37 -0.72 -4.45
C PHE A 116 1.59 -0.52 -3.58
N TYR A 117 1.40 -0.53 -2.25
CA TYR A 117 2.48 -0.46 -1.28
C TYR A 117 2.04 -1.06 0.06
N ASN A 118 2.99 -1.52 0.86
CA ASN A 118 2.66 -2.02 2.19
C ASN A 118 2.35 -0.85 3.14
N ASN A 119 1.42 -1.08 4.07
CA ASN A 119 0.89 -0.05 4.95
C ASN A 119 1.33 -0.18 6.42
N ASP A 120 2.30 -1.04 6.70
CA ASP A 120 2.84 -1.32 8.02
C ASP A 120 4.19 -0.63 8.29
N THR A 121 4.44 0.50 7.61
CA THR A 121 5.65 1.30 7.77
C THR A 121 5.46 2.40 8.83
N GLU A 122 6.51 2.64 9.64
CA GLU A 122 6.55 3.71 10.64
C GLU A 122 7.41 4.90 10.20
N TYR A 123 8.53 4.62 9.51
CA TYR A 123 9.55 5.60 9.15
C TYR A 123 9.52 6.00 7.68
N ILE A 124 8.52 5.54 6.94
CA ILE A 124 8.24 5.98 5.57
C ILE A 124 7.13 7.04 5.60
N LEU A 125 7.36 8.15 4.93
CA LEU A 125 6.38 9.20 4.70
C LEU A 125 5.94 9.16 3.24
N PHE A 126 4.63 9.20 3.04
CA PHE A 126 4.04 9.29 1.71
C PHE A 126 3.58 10.72 1.47
N ASP A 127 4.12 11.36 0.46
CA ASP A 127 3.86 12.75 0.12
C ASP A 127 3.24 12.87 -1.28
N ASP A 128 2.56 13.98 -1.52
CA ASP A 128 1.99 14.34 -2.82
C ASP A 128 1.08 13.26 -3.43
N MET A 129 0.35 12.53 -2.56
CA MET A 129 -0.51 11.39 -2.92
C MET A 129 -1.84 11.80 -3.56
N TYR A 130 -1.96 13.02 -4.06
CA TYR A 130 -3.16 13.52 -4.74
C TYR A 130 -3.18 13.21 -6.25
N SER A 131 -2.05 12.85 -6.84
CA SER A 131 -1.98 12.35 -8.21
C SER A 131 -0.95 11.25 -8.35
N TYR A 132 -1.16 10.34 -9.32
CA TYR A 132 -0.23 9.26 -9.60
C TYR A 132 1.17 9.79 -9.96
N ALA A 133 1.24 10.85 -10.77
CA ALA A 133 2.51 11.42 -11.23
C ALA A 133 3.32 12.13 -10.12
N SER A 134 2.65 12.60 -9.06
CA SER A 134 3.30 13.31 -7.96
C SER A 134 3.57 12.43 -6.75
N ALA A 135 2.92 11.27 -6.66
CA ALA A 135 3.03 10.35 -5.53
C ALA A 135 4.50 9.96 -5.27
N LYS A 136 4.94 10.12 -4.05
CA LYS A 136 6.31 9.78 -3.64
C LYS A 136 6.35 9.25 -2.22
N ALA A 137 7.38 8.48 -1.93
CA ALA A 137 7.72 8.02 -0.59
C ALA A 137 9.12 8.51 -0.22
N THR A 138 9.28 8.88 1.04
CA THR A 138 10.55 9.34 1.59
C THR A 138 10.73 8.84 3.01
N THR A 139 11.97 8.84 3.50
CA THR A 139 12.26 8.47 4.88
C THR A 139 12.03 9.64 5.82
N ARG A 140 11.52 9.36 7.02
CA ARG A 140 11.39 10.37 8.07
C ARG A 140 12.76 10.85 8.52
N THR A 141 12.96 12.15 8.53
CA THR A 141 14.17 12.77 9.07
C THR A 141 14.03 13.08 10.57
N ARG A 142 15.13 13.13 11.27
CA ARG A 142 15.23 13.59 12.66
C ARG A 142 16.54 14.33 12.88
N THR A 143 16.64 15.09 13.95
CA THR A 143 17.91 15.73 14.35
C THR A 143 18.79 14.77 15.12
N ARG A 144 20.09 14.91 15.06
CA ARG A 144 21.04 14.10 15.83
C ARG A 144 20.82 14.13 17.34
N SER A 145 20.30 15.22 17.86
CA SER A 145 20.00 15.37 19.29
C SER A 145 18.95 14.40 19.80
N THR A 146 18.12 13.85 18.92
CA THR A 146 17.07 12.88 19.27
C THR A 146 17.52 11.43 19.08
N TYR A 147 18.75 11.20 18.64
CA TYR A 147 19.29 9.86 18.46
C TYR A 147 19.65 9.25 19.83
N MET A 148 18.98 8.18 20.21
CA MET A 148 19.26 7.42 21.42
C MET A 148 20.52 6.58 21.21
N GLY A 149 21.56 6.82 21.96
CA GLY A 149 22.86 6.20 21.77
C GLY A 149 23.76 7.08 20.92
N ASN A 150 24.46 7.95 21.52
CA ASN A 150 25.38 8.89 20.91
C ASN A 150 26.60 8.19 20.27
N PRO A 151 26.52 7.61 19.06
CA PRO A 151 27.65 6.97 18.41
C PRO A 151 28.64 8.00 17.89
N PHE A 152 28.28 9.28 17.86
CA PHE A 152 29.11 10.35 17.32
C PHE A 152 29.70 11.18 18.47
N LYS A 153 30.71 10.65 19.11
CA LYS A 153 31.59 11.44 19.98
C LYS A 153 32.47 12.30 19.08
N GLY A 154 32.13 13.56 18.91
CA GLY A 154 32.94 14.48 18.12
C GLY A 154 32.21 15.75 17.72
N ASN A 155 32.84 16.57 16.89
CA ASN A 155 32.40 17.92 16.48
C ASN A 155 31.20 17.96 15.53
N ALA A 156 30.44 16.90 15.44
CA ALA A 156 29.25 16.88 14.61
C ALA A 156 28.19 17.81 15.20
N SER A 157 27.69 18.72 14.39
CA SER A 157 26.64 19.63 14.77
C SER A 157 25.39 18.87 15.21
N ARG A 158 24.87 19.19 16.40
CA ARG A 158 23.62 18.59 16.89
C ARG A 158 22.39 18.96 16.05
N SER A 159 22.52 19.95 15.18
CA SER A 159 21.46 20.42 14.29
C SER A 159 21.45 19.70 12.94
N GLU A 160 22.47 18.90 12.62
CA GLU A 160 22.47 18.14 11.36
C GLU A 160 21.30 17.16 11.32
N PRO A 161 20.51 17.18 10.25
CA PRO A 161 19.45 16.20 10.07
C PRO A 161 20.03 14.80 9.88
N THR A 162 19.41 13.83 10.49
CA THR A 162 19.69 12.42 10.25
C THR A 162 18.42 11.74 9.70
N VAL A 163 18.62 10.70 8.93
CA VAL A 163 17.52 9.90 8.40
C VAL A 163 17.30 8.72 9.35
N ASN A 164 16.05 8.42 9.67
CA ASN A 164 15.74 7.17 10.34
C ASN A 164 16.08 6.01 9.40
N MET A 165 16.45 4.86 9.97
CA MET A 165 16.52 3.63 9.18
C MET A 165 15.11 3.34 8.65
N PRO A 166 14.92 3.28 7.32
CA PRO A 166 13.59 3.04 6.77
C PRO A 166 13.12 1.62 7.07
N ASP A 167 11.82 1.48 7.21
CA ASP A 167 11.18 0.17 7.17
C ASP A 167 11.31 -0.43 5.76
N MET A 168 11.12 -1.73 5.64
CA MET A 168 10.97 -2.35 4.32
C MET A 168 9.75 -1.78 3.62
N LEU A 169 9.96 -1.19 2.47
CA LEU A 169 8.91 -0.71 1.59
C LEU A 169 8.88 -1.59 0.35
N TYR A 170 7.72 -2.14 0.08
CA TYR A 170 7.41 -2.85 -1.16
C TYR A 170 6.45 -2.02 -1.99
N GLY A 171 6.63 -2.03 -3.29
CA GLY A 171 5.76 -1.30 -4.20
C GLY A 171 5.53 -2.00 -5.52
N ASN A 172 4.41 -1.70 -6.15
CA ASN A 172 4.10 -2.00 -7.53
C ASN A 172 3.04 -1.00 -8.02
N TYR A 173 2.83 -0.94 -9.32
CA TYR A 173 1.87 -0.03 -9.91
C TYR A 173 1.20 -0.63 -11.15
N ASN A 174 0.03 -0.11 -11.46
CA ASN A 174 -0.66 -0.34 -12.72
C ASN A 174 -1.11 1.02 -13.30
N GLU A 175 -0.46 1.45 -14.36
CA GLU A 175 -0.70 2.77 -14.95
C GLU A 175 -2.05 2.89 -15.64
N LYS A 176 -2.65 1.77 -16.01
CA LYS A 176 -3.91 1.78 -16.77
C LYS A 176 -4.75 0.54 -16.45
N TYR A 177 -5.62 0.67 -15.48
CA TYR A 177 -6.65 -0.32 -15.18
C TYR A 177 -8.03 0.22 -15.54
N THR A 178 -8.80 -0.52 -16.35
CA THR A 178 -10.17 -0.16 -16.70
C THR A 178 -11.14 -1.02 -15.89
N SER A 179 -11.88 -0.39 -14.98
CA SER A 179 -12.96 -1.04 -14.23
C SER A 179 -14.23 -1.00 -15.06
N GLN A 180 -14.76 -2.18 -15.39
CA GLN A 180 -15.97 -2.33 -16.18
C GLN A 180 -16.74 -3.58 -15.74
N ARG A 181 -18.01 -3.63 -16.09
CA ARG A 181 -18.85 -4.79 -15.82
C ARG A 181 -18.31 -6.02 -16.56
N THR A 182 -18.08 -7.09 -15.82
CA THR A 182 -17.70 -8.40 -16.36
C THR A 182 -18.65 -9.47 -15.84
N THR A 183 -18.72 -10.59 -16.53
CA THR A 183 -19.44 -11.78 -16.10
C THR A 183 -18.54 -12.80 -15.44
N GLU A 184 -17.23 -12.62 -15.58
CA GLU A 184 -16.20 -13.50 -15.04
C GLU A 184 -15.42 -12.78 -13.94
N GLU A 185 -14.86 -13.56 -13.01
CA GLU A 185 -13.98 -13.03 -11.98
C GLU A 185 -12.69 -12.50 -12.64
N VAL A 186 -12.40 -11.25 -12.39
CA VAL A 186 -11.14 -10.63 -12.83
C VAL A 186 -10.11 -10.80 -11.73
N VAL A 187 -8.98 -11.42 -12.04
CA VAL A 187 -7.85 -11.59 -11.12
C VAL A 187 -6.70 -10.69 -11.58
N MET A 188 -6.20 -9.87 -10.67
CA MET A 188 -5.05 -9.01 -10.88
C MET A 188 -3.86 -9.54 -10.06
N PRO A 189 -2.90 -10.22 -10.67
CA PRO A 189 -1.66 -10.57 -10.00
C PRO A 189 -0.80 -9.31 -9.83
N VAL A 190 -0.23 -9.15 -8.63
CA VAL A 190 0.64 -8.01 -8.28
C VAL A 190 1.90 -8.55 -7.63
N THR A 191 3.03 -8.42 -8.30
CA THR A 191 4.34 -8.77 -7.73
C THR A 191 4.92 -7.55 -7.05
N MET A 192 5.02 -7.58 -5.75
CA MET A 192 5.53 -6.47 -4.93
C MET A 192 7.06 -6.50 -4.90
N HIS A 193 7.67 -5.44 -5.40
CA HIS A 193 9.12 -5.29 -5.45
C HIS A 193 9.64 -4.52 -4.25
N PRO A 194 10.79 -4.90 -3.65
CA PRO A 194 11.41 -4.12 -2.59
C PRO A 194 11.92 -2.78 -3.14
N LEU A 195 11.59 -1.69 -2.45
CA LEU A 195 12.04 -0.34 -2.74
C LEU A 195 13.10 0.14 -1.74
N VAL A 196 13.30 -0.61 -0.66
CA VAL A 196 14.34 -0.40 0.34
C VAL A 196 15.25 -1.62 0.33
N PHE A 197 16.55 -1.37 0.24
CA PHE A 197 17.56 -2.41 0.18
C PHE A 197 18.38 -2.43 1.46
N LYS A 198 18.69 -3.63 1.96
CA LYS A 198 19.61 -3.85 3.07
C LYS A 198 20.94 -4.34 2.50
N TYR A 199 22.03 -3.70 2.92
CA TYR A 199 23.37 -4.11 2.54
C TYR A 199 24.04 -4.77 3.74
N LEU A 200 24.54 -5.99 3.58
CA LEU A 200 25.39 -6.63 4.53
C LEU A 200 26.85 -6.33 4.16
N VAL A 201 27.56 -5.63 5.03
CA VAL A 201 28.96 -5.29 4.83
C VAL A 201 29.79 -5.97 5.90
N ARG A 202 30.71 -6.83 5.48
CA ARG A 202 31.69 -7.48 6.35
C ARG A 202 33.02 -6.77 6.24
N TYR A 203 33.58 -6.35 7.37
CA TYR A 203 34.93 -5.77 7.45
C TYR A 203 35.87 -6.80 8.02
N GLU A 204 36.99 -7.02 7.31
CA GLU A 204 38.07 -7.88 7.78
C GLU A 204 39.32 -7.01 8.07
N PHE A 205 39.74 -7.02 9.33
CA PHE A 205 40.90 -6.26 9.77
C PHE A 205 42.11 -7.18 9.83
N SER A 206 43.11 -6.95 8.98
CA SER A 206 44.36 -7.70 9.01
C SER A 206 45.34 -7.19 10.07
N LYS A 207 45.17 -5.92 10.50
CA LYS A 207 46.00 -5.25 11.52
C LYS A 207 45.19 -4.15 12.18
N GLY A 208 45.57 -3.77 13.41
CA GLY A 208 44.98 -2.60 14.08
C GLY A 208 43.63 -2.84 14.75
N LEU A 209 43.22 -4.08 14.98
CA LEU A 209 41.95 -4.40 15.63
C LEU A 209 41.85 -3.78 17.03
N GLU A 210 42.97 -3.58 17.70
CA GLU A 210 43.08 -2.94 19.02
C GLU A 210 42.68 -1.46 19.03
N TYR A 211 42.55 -0.84 17.87
CA TYR A 211 42.16 0.57 17.72
C TYR A 211 40.67 0.72 17.31
N VAL A 212 39.96 -0.39 17.13
CA VAL A 212 38.55 -0.41 16.73
C VAL A 212 37.71 -0.82 17.96
N GLY A 213 37.20 0.18 18.67
CA GLY A 213 36.43 0.01 19.87
C GLY A 213 35.08 0.74 19.86
#